data_f0e7acfe6c8670a251b7c9779cd77351
#
_entry.id   f0e7acfe6c8670a251b7c9779cd77351
#
_cell.length_a   1.000
_cell.length_b   1.000
_cell.length_c   1.000
_cell.angle_alpha   90.00
_cell.angle_beta   90.00
_cell.angle_gamma   90.00
#
_symmetry.space_group_name_H-M   'P 1'
#
loop_
_entity.id
_entity.type
_entity.pdbx_description
1 polymer ?
#
loop_
_entity_poly.entity_id
_entity_poly.type
_entity_poly.pdbx_seq_one_letter_code
_entity_poly.pdbx_strand_id
1 'polypeptide(L)'
;MAEWVYEARTRAGEVQTGIIEADSKEAVQTRLRARQLNPVKIKKKGRQLKLSFGVGVTSKELVIFTRQFATMIDAGLPLVQCLDILSSRGDNKKLNAILKDVKEYVEQGGTFSEGLARHPKLFDELFVNLVRAGEMGGILDTILNRLALYIEKRVKLARQVRGAMVYPSAIFFVAILVVVVMLAWVIPSFKEMFTEFGGEEGLPALTQLVISASEGFLGNIVWIILGAAALVFSFTWVYRQPVGKHFFHRALLVMPIMGPVMRKISVARFTRTLGTLLSAGVPILDSLDVVKKSAGNVVVEAAIQETSNKIREGRTMAEPLMETNVFPPMVVQMIGVGEQTGALDTMLNKIADFYEDEVDVAVAALTSLLEPLMMVFIGGIVGTILIAMYLPIFSIAGKVNAE
;
A
#
# COMPACT_ATOMS: atom_id res chain seq x y z
N MET A 1 11.27 23.10 31.12
CA MET A 1 11.90 22.46 32.28
C MET A 1 12.30 21.03 31.91
N ALA A 2 13.49 20.57 32.31
CA ALA A 2 13.97 19.24 31.99
C ALA A 2 13.59 18.26 33.11
N GLU A 3 13.10 17.07 32.76
CA GLU A 3 12.85 16.01 33.75
C GLU A 3 14.16 15.30 34.13
N TRP A 4 14.34 15.10 35.43
CA TRP A 4 15.48 14.43 36.01
C TRP A 4 15.04 13.23 36.84
N VAL A 5 15.68 12.10 36.66
CA VAL A 5 15.52 10.90 37.51
C VAL A 5 16.53 10.98 38.60
N TYR A 6 16.10 10.86 39.85
CA TYR A 6 16.97 10.86 41.00
C TYR A 6 16.84 9.57 41.80
N GLU A 7 17.95 9.21 42.43
CA GLU A 7 18.05 8.17 43.44
C GLU A 7 18.66 8.86 44.67
N ALA A 8 17.93 8.92 45.76
CA ALA A 8 18.33 9.59 47.00
C ALA A 8 18.11 8.71 48.21
N ARG A 9 18.91 8.89 49.27
CA ARG A 9 18.75 8.19 50.56
C ARG A 9 18.05 9.07 51.57
N THR A 10 17.09 8.52 52.28
CA THR A 10 16.47 9.14 53.45
C THR A 10 17.43 9.10 54.65
N ARG A 11 17.16 9.86 55.72
CA ARG A 11 17.92 9.77 56.99
C ARG A 11 17.90 8.38 57.64
N ALA A 12 16.87 7.58 57.33
CA ALA A 12 16.76 6.20 57.79
C ALA A 12 17.55 5.19 56.95
N GLY A 13 18.25 5.61 55.89
CA GLY A 13 19.07 4.75 55.03
C GLY A 13 18.29 4.14 53.82
N GLU A 14 17.01 4.35 53.71
CA GLU A 14 16.19 3.83 52.59
C GLU A 14 16.48 4.59 51.29
N VAL A 15 16.53 3.84 50.20
CA VAL A 15 16.73 4.40 48.84
C VAL A 15 15.40 4.75 48.23
N GLN A 16 15.18 6.02 47.91
CA GLN A 16 14.01 6.54 47.25
C GLN A 16 14.35 7.02 45.85
N THR A 17 13.65 6.52 44.86
CA THR A 17 13.76 6.93 43.45
C THR A 17 12.55 7.74 43.00
N GLY A 18 12.77 8.76 42.19
CA GLY A 18 11.66 9.58 41.67
C GLY A 18 12.07 10.43 40.46
N ILE A 19 11.10 11.19 39.95
CA ILE A 19 11.30 12.13 38.86
C ILE A 19 11.03 13.54 39.40
N ILE A 20 11.89 14.49 39.05
CA ILE A 20 11.74 15.89 39.42
C ILE A 20 12.03 16.78 38.21
N GLU A 21 11.24 17.81 38.01
CA GLU A 21 11.47 18.82 36.98
C GLU A 21 12.35 19.95 37.50
N ALA A 22 13.45 20.20 36.80
CA ALA A 22 14.34 21.31 37.10
C ALA A 22 15.13 21.73 35.85
N ASP A 23 15.61 22.96 35.86
CA ASP A 23 16.37 23.52 34.75
C ASP A 23 17.84 23.09 34.76
N SER A 24 18.39 22.75 35.93
CA SER A 24 19.79 22.30 36.10
C SER A 24 19.91 21.17 37.13
N LYS A 25 21.04 20.46 37.10
CA LYS A 25 21.39 19.39 38.06
C LYS A 25 21.51 19.94 39.48
N GLU A 26 22.06 21.15 39.61
CA GLU A 26 22.22 21.85 40.87
C GLU A 26 20.85 22.21 41.50
N ALA A 27 19.89 22.63 40.68
CA ALA A 27 18.53 22.92 41.12
C ALA A 27 17.85 21.64 41.66
N VAL A 28 18.08 20.48 41.03
CA VAL A 28 17.60 19.18 41.55
C VAL A 28 18.20 18.85 42.89
N GLN A 29 19.54 19.04 43.05
CA GLN A 29 20.21 18.77 44.31
C GLN A 29 19.69 19.64 45.47
N THR A 30 19.48 20.93 45.20
CA THR A 30 18.96 21.89 46.19
C THR A 30 17.53 21.48 46.62
N ARG A 31 16.68 21.14 45.69
CA ARG A 31 15.30 20.68 45.99
C ARG A 31 15.24 19.37 46.74
N LEU A 32 16.15 18.40 46.44
CA LEU A 32 16.24 17.13 47.16
C LEU A 32 16.77 17.33 48.59
N ARG A 33 17.77 18.19 48.79
CA ARG A 33 18.28 18.53 50.13
C ARG A 33 17.24 19.25 50.99
N ALA A 34 16.44 20.15 50.38
CA ALA A 34 15.32 20.79 51.07
C ALA A 34 14.24 19.79 51.55
N ARG A 35 14.12 18.65 50.87
CA ARG A 35 13.27 17.51 51.26
C ARG A 35 13.94 16.51 52.19
N GLN A 36 15.09 16.83 52.73
CA GLN A 36 15.93 15.98 53.60
C GLN A 36 16.36 14.64 52.95
N LEU A 37 16.48 14.64 51.62
CA LEU A 37 16.92 13.50 50.81
C LEU A 37 18.36 13.75 50.36
N ASN A 38 19.27 12.79 50.64
CA ASN A 38 20.65 12.85 50.19
C ASN A 38 20.75 12.26 48.79
N PRO A 39 21.02 13.05 47.72
CA PRO A 39 21.08 12.54 46.35
C PRO A 39 22.31 11.65 46.16
N VAL A 40 22.06 10.40 45.73
CA VAL A 40 23.10 9.41 45.40
C VAL A 40 23.40 9.46 43.89
N LYS A 41 22.36 9.59 43.08
CA LYS A 41 22.47 9.58 41.62
C LYS A 41 21.42 10.51 41.00
N ILE A 42 21.86 11.41 40.13
CA ILE A 42 20.98 12.31 39.38
C ILE A 42 21.36 12.17 37.90
N LYS A 43 20.40 11.73 37.10
CA LYS A 43 20.54 11.65 35.63
C LYS A 43 19.43 12.44 34.96
N LYS A 44 19.77 13.21 33.94
CA LYS A 44 18.79 13.81 33.05
C LYS A 44 18.02 12.67 32.39
N LYS A 45 16.68 12.67 32.50
CA LYS A 45 15.84 11.70 31.81
C LYS A 45 16.08 11.89 30.32
N GLY A 46 16.83 11.00 29.73
CA GLY A 46 17.06 11.02 28.28
C GLY A 46 15.70 11.08 27.59
N ARG A 47 15.54 11.95 26.61
CA ARG A 47 14.43 11.86 25.67
C ARG A 47 14.49 10.42 25.12
N GLN A 48 13.67 9.55 25.66
CA GLN A 48 13.45 8.26 25.02
C GLN A 48 12.87 8.64 23.66
N LEU A 49 13.72 8.61 22.64
CA LEU A 49 13.29 8.39 21.30
C LEU A 49 12.57 7.03 21.37
N LYS A 50 11.28 7.06 21.64
CA LYS A 50 10.41 5.94 21.37
C LYS A 50 10.48 5.80 19.84
N LEU A 51 11.49 5.08 19.38
CA LEU A 51 11.44 4.40 18.09
C LEU A 51 10.27 3.41 18.24
N SER A 52 9.09 3.95 18.09
CA SER A 52 7.89 3.18 17.92
C SER A 52 8.01 2.54 16.54
N PHE A 53 8.70 1.42 16.47
CA PHE A 53 8.49 0.40 15.44
C PHE A 53 7.10 -0.22 15.67
N GLY A 54 6.11 0.63 15.91
CA GLY A 54 4.73 0.23 15.95
C GLY A 54 4.28 0.00 14.52
N VAL A 55 4.01 -1.23 14.18
CA VAL A 55 3.25 -1.61 12.99
C VAL A 55 2.07 -0.66 12.91
N GLY A 56 1.94 0.08 11.78
CA GLY A 56 0.82 1.00 11.58
C GLY A 56 -0.51 0.26 11.72
N VAL A 57 -1.61 0.98 11.87
CA VAL A 57 -2.93 0.35 11.84
C VAL A 57 -3.14 -0.27 10.46
N THR A 58 -3.43 -1.57 10.44
CA THR A 58 -3.66 -2.31 9.20
C THR A 58 -5.07 -2.07 8.67
N SER A 59 -5.26 -2.20 7.35
CA SER A 59 -6.60 -2.12 6.76
C SER A 59 -7.57 -3.17 7.33
N LYS A 60 -7.06 -4.34 7.77
CA LYS A 60 -7.88 -5.38 8.41
C LYS A 60 -8.39 -4.92 9.77
N GLU A 61 -7.56 -4.28 10.57
CA GLU A 61 -7.96 -3.72 11.87
C GLU A 61 -8.98 -2.60 11.71
N LEU A 62 -8.83 -1.76 10.68
CA LEU A 62 -9.82 -0.73 10.36
C LEU A 62 -11.18 -1.34 9.99
N VAL A 63 -11.20 -2.41 9.18
CA VAL A 63 -12.43 -3.15 8.85
C VAL A 63 -13.10 -3.68 10.11
N ILE A 64 -12.35 -4.36 10.99
CA ILE A 64 -12.87 -4.95 12.23
C ILE A 64 -13.42 -3.84 13.12
N PHE A 65 -12.66 -2.77 13.32
CA PHE A 65 -13.09 -1.60 14.09
C PHE A 65 -14.41 -1.03 13.55
N THR A 66 -14.47 -0.72 12.25
CA THR A 66 -15.64 -0.08 11.65
C THR A 66 -16.88 -0.98 11.75
N ARG A 67 -16.72 -2.30 11.53
CA ARG A 67 -17.83 -3.26 11.65
C ARG A 67 -18.32 -3.39 13.10
N GLN A 68 -17.42 -3.51 14.05
CA GLN A 68 -17.79 -3.59 15.47
C GLN A 68 -18.45 -2.29 15.95
N PHE A 69 -17.89 -1.15 15.53
CA PHE A 69 -18.44 0.16 15.87
C PHE A 69 -19.85 0.34 15.29
N ALA A 70 -20.04 0.03 13.99
CA ALA A 70 -21.34 0.05 13.34
C ALA A 70 -22.37 -0.83 14.08
N THR A 71 -21.99 -2.07 14.42
CA THR A 71 -22.87 -3.00 15.13
C THR A 71 -23.26 -2.50 16.52
N MET A 72 -22.35 -1.85 17.25
CA MET A 72 -22.65 -1.29 18.57
C MET A 72 -23.57 -0.07 18.49
N ILE A 73 -23.37 0.81 17.52
CA ILE A 73 -24.25 1.96 17.29
C ILE A 73 -25.65 1.49 16.84
N ASP A 74 -25.71 0.50 15.93
CA ASP A 74 -26.97 -0.12 15.48
C ASP A 74 -27.73 -0.77 16.64
N ALA A 75 -27.02 -1.33 17.64
CA ALA A 75 -27.60 -1.86 18.87
C ALA A 75 -28.02 -0.75 19.88
N GLY A 76 -27.88 0.51 19.55
CA GLY A 76 -28.29 1.66 20.35
C GLY A 76 -27.33 2.07 21.47
N LEU A 77 -26.07 1.56 21.45
CA LEU A 77 -25.08 2.02 22.44
C LEU A 77 -24.66 3.47 22.16
N PRO A 78 -24.48 4.29 23.23
CA PRO A 78 -23.97 5.65 23.08
C PRO A 78 -22.59 5.69 22.42
N LEU A 79 -22.37 6.68 21.54
CA LEU A 79 -21.14 6.87 20.76
C LEU A 79 -19.87 6.80 21.61
N VAL A 80 -19.84 7.56 22.71
CA VAL A 80 -18.70 7.63 23.63
C VAL A 80 -18.41 6.29 24.27
N GLN A 81 -19.45 5.52 24.63
CA GLN A 81 -19.31 4.20 25.21
C GLN A 81 -18.74 3.19 24.20
N CYS A 82 -19.16 3.27 22.93
CA CYS A 82 -18.60 2.45 21.87
C CYS A 82 -17.10 2.72 21.67
N LEU A 83 -16.70 3.99 21.65
CA LEU A 83 -15.30 4.39 21.54
C LEU A 83 -14.47 3.93 22.75
N ASP A 84 -15.04 3.98 23.94
CA ASP A 84 -14.38 3.52 25.17
C ASP A 84 -14.10 2.01 25.13
N ILE A 85 -15.10 1.22 24.77
CA ILE A 85 -14.98 -0.24 24.65
C ILE A 85 -13.91 -0.61 23.60
N LEU A 86 -13.94 0.02 22.42
CA LEU A 86 -13.05 -0.30 21.33
C LEU A 86 -11.62 0.20 21.57
N SER A 87 -11.44 1.33 22.26
CA SER A 87 -10.12 1.84 22.62
C SER A 87 -9.43 1.04 23.74
N SER A 88 -10.19 0.30 24.57
CA SER A 88 -9.66 -0.46 25.69
C SER A 88 -9.37 -1.93 25.36
N ARG A 89 -10.05 -2.51 24.36
CA ARG A 89 -9.99 -3.95 24.03
C ARG A 89 -9.18 -4.29 22.77
N GLY A 90 -8.74 -3.29 21.98
CA GLY A 90 -8.00 -3.53 20.75
C GLY A 90 -6.56 -4.00 21.00
N ASP A 91 -6.06 -4.93 20.16
CA ASP A 91 -4.68 -5.43 20.24
C ASP A 91 -3.66 -4.39 19.77
N ASN A 92 -4.06 -3.46 18.88
CA ASN A 92 -3.18 -2.44 18.31
C ASN A 92 -3.16 -1.17 19.17
N LYS A 93 -2.07 -0.98 19.93
CA LYS A 93 -1.87 0.17 20.81
C LYS A 93 -2.00 1.53 20.09
N LYS A 94 -1.68 1.58 18.78
CA LYS A 94 -1.78 2.82 18.02
C LYS A 94 -3.22 3.14 17.67
N LEU A 95 -4.01 2.13 17.27
CA LEU A 95 -5.45 2.31 17.05
C LEU A 95 -6.14 2.74 18.34
N ASN A 96 -5.84 2.06 19.45
CA ASN A 96 -6.40 2.37 20.77
C ASN A 96 -6.10 3.83 21.19
N ALA A 97 -4.86 4.30 20.96
CA ALA A 97 -4.48 5.68 21.25
C ALA A 97 -5.23 6.70 20.39
N ILE A 98 -5.45 6.40 19.11
CA ILE A 98 -6.23 7.24 18.19
C ILE A 98 -7.70 7.29 18.64
N LEU A 99 -8.31 6.13 18.92
CA LEU A 99 -9.71 6.07 19.35
C LEU A 99 -9.93 6.79 20.69
N LYS A 100 -8.93 6.73 21.58
CA LYS A 100 -8.97 7.46 22.85
C LYS A 100 -8.91 8.99 22.64
N ASP A 101 -8.05 9.48 21.73
CA ASP A 101 -7.99 10.89 21.37
C ASP A 101 -9.32 11.37 20.75
N VAL A 102 -9.92 10.56 19.86
CA VAL A 102 -11.23 10.85 19.28
C VAL A 102 -12.32 10.86 20.37
N LYS A 103 -12.32 9.90 21.30
CA LYS A 103 -13.25 9.86 22.44
C LYS A 103 -13.14 11.14 23.28
N GLU A 104 -11.91 11.48 23.70
CA GLU A 104 -11.67 12.67 24.52
C GLU A 104 -12.14 13.96 23.82
N TYR A 105 -11.96 14.05 22.49
CA TYR A 105 -12.44 15.18 21.71
C TYR A 105 -13.98 15.29 21.71
N VAL A 106 -14.66 14.17 21.55
CA VAL A 106 -16.15 14.13 21.58
C VAL A 106 -16.68 14.44 22.98
N GLU A 107 -16.04 13.93 24.04
CA GLU A 107 -16.40 14.25 25.45
C GLU A 107 -16.25 15.74 25.77
N GLN A 108 -15.36 16.45 25.09
CA GLN A 108 -15.18 17.90 25.20
C GLN A 108 -16.21 18.70 24.39
N GLY A 109 -17.15 18.04 23.71
CA GLY A 109 -18.22 18.67 22.93
C GLY A 109 -17.93 18.87 21.46
N GLY A 110 -16.80 18.33 20.95
CA GLY A 110 -16.52 18.29 19.52
C GLY A 110 -17.36 17.25 18.78
N THR A 111 -17.48 17.39 17.45
CA THR A 111 -18.20 16.40 16.64
C THR A 111 -17.34 15.15 16.42
N PHE A 112 -17.99 14.02 16.21
CA PHE A 112 -17.27 12.75 15.94
C PHE A 112 -16.48 12.83 14.63
N SER A 113 -17.08 13.41 13.60
CA SER A 113 -16.43 13.63 12.30
C SER A 113 -15.16 14.50 12.39
N GLU A 114 -15.18 15.56 13.20
CA GLU A 114 -14.00 16.41 13.45
C GLU A 114 -12.91 15.65 14.22
N GLY A 115 -13.29 14.87 15.24
CA GLY A 115 -12.37 13.99 15.96
C GLY A 115 -11.62 13.03 15.03
N LEU A 116 -12.33 12.39 14.10
CA LEU A 116 -11.76 11.52 13.08
C LEU A 116 -10.84 12.27 12.09
N ALA A 117 -11.23 13.49 11.68
CA ALA A 117 -10.46 14.32 10.75
C ALA A 117 -9.06 14.68 11.27
N ARG A 118 -8.83 14.65 12.59
CA ARG A 118 -7.50 14.84 13.21
C ARG A 118 -6.51 13.73 12.88
N HIS A 119 -7.01 12.57 12.41
CA HIS A 119 -6.21 11.40 12.08
C HIS A 119 -6.31 10.99 10.59
N PRO A 120 -5.91 11.85 9.63
CA PRO A 120 -6.14 11.65 8.19
C PRO A 120 -5.36 10.47 7.60
N LYS A 121 -4.35 9.94 8.31
CA LYS A 121 -3.62 8.73 7.90
C LYS A 121 -4.41 7.44 8.11
N LEU A 122 -5.40 7.46 9.00
CA LEU A 122 -6.25 6.31 9.31
C LEU A 122 -7.64 6.48 8.72
N PHE A 123 -8.24 7.65 8.92
CA PHE A 123 -9.57 8.01 8.46
C PHE A 123 -9.44 8.97 7.29
N ASP A 124 -9.63 8.45 6.07
CA ASP A 124 -9.57 9.25 4.84
C ASP A 124 -10.78 10.21 4.72
N GLU A 125 -10.72 11.12 3.75
CA GLU A 125 -11.78 12.12 3.55
C GLU A 125 -13.16 11.49 3.32
N LEU A 126 -13.21 10.32 2.65
CA LEU A 126 -14.46 9.61 2.46
C LEU A 126 -15.07 9.20 3.80
N PHE A 127 -14.25 8.59 4.67
CA PHE A 127 -14.68 8.17 6.01
C PHE A 127 -15.25 9.35 6.79
N VAL A 128 -14.51 10.46 6.85
CA VAL A 128 -14.90 11.66 7.57
C VAL A 128 -16.17 12.30 7.02
N ASN A 129 -16.29 12.40 5.68
CA ASN A 129 -17.46 13.02 5.05
C ASN A 129 -18.74 12.18 5.21
N LEU A 130 -18.62 10.85 5.13
CA LEU A 130 -19.75 9.96 5.41
C LEU A 130 -20.20 10.07 6.88
N VAL A 131 -19.26 10.02 7.82
CA VAL A 131 -19.58 10.18 9.26
C VAL A 131 -20.22 11.55 9.51
N ARG A 132 -19.69 12.62 8.90
CA ARG A 132 -20.28 13.97 9.02
C ARG A 132 -21.72 14.00 8.51
N ALA A 133 -21.99 13.42 7.35
CA ALA A 133 -23.35 13.35 6.80
C ALA A 133 -24.29 12.57 7.74
N GLY A 134 -23.83 11.44 8.29
CA GLY A 134 -24.61 10.65 9.26
C GLY A 134 -24.86 11.38 10.58
N GLU A 135 -23.86 12.11 11.07
CA GLU A 135 -23.95 12.91 12.31
C GLU A 135 -24.93 14.07 12.14
N MET A 136 -24.84 14.81 11.03
CA MET A 136 -25.77 15.92 10.72
C MET A 136 -27.20 15.43 10.44
N GLY A 137 -27.35 14.27 9.80
CA GLY A 137 -28.63 13.69 9.46
C GLY A 137 -29.29 12.86 10.57
N GLY A 138 -28.57 12.59 11.69
CA GLY A 138 -29.05 11.73 12.77
C GLY A 138 -29.19 10.25 12.37
N ILE A 139 -28.54 9.83 11.28
CA ILE A 139 -28.58 8.46 10.72
C ILE A 139 -27.21 7.80 10.76
N LEU A 140 -26.47 8.03 11.84
CA LEU A 140 -25.08 7.56 11.98
C LEU A 140 -24.98 6.04 11.92
N ASP A 141 -25.95 5.31 12.45
CA ASP A 141 -26.10 3.85 12.38
C ASP A 141 -26.09 3.35 10.93
N THR A 142 -26.97 3.89 10.12
CA THR A 142 -27.07 3.55 8.70
C THR A 142 -25.78 3.88 7.94
N ILE A 143 -25.21 5.03 8.18
CA ILE A 143 -23.96 5.47 7.53
C ILE A 143 -22.78 4.61 7.93
N LEU A 144 -22.64 4.27 9.19
CA LEU A 144 -21.55 3.39 9.67
C LEU A 144 -21.66 1.97 9.09
N ASN A 145 -22.87 1.44 8.93
CA ASN A 145 -23.08 0.15 8.25
C ASN A 145 -22.66 0.22 6.77
N ARG A 146 -23.02 1.29 6.04
CA ARG A 146 -22.58 1.51 4.65
C ARG A 146 -21.06 1.67 4.55
N LEU A 147 -20.48 2.42 5.47
CA LEU A 147 -19.04 2.64 5.54
C LEU A 147 -18.29 1.32 5.82
N ALA A 148 -18.79 0.47 6.73
CA ALA A 148 -18.23 -0.84 7.00
C ALA A 148 -18.23 -1.72 5.74
N LEU A 149 -19.36 -1.78 5.02
CA LEU A 149 -19.47 -2.51 3.75
C LEU A 149 -18.49 -1.95 2.69
N TYR A 150 -18.39 -0.63 2.56
CA TYR A 150 -17.47 0.02 1.64
C TYR A 150 -16.00 -0.38 1.92
N ILE A 151 -15.57 -0.28 3.18
CA ILE A 151 -14.20 -0.60 3.57
C ILE A 151 -13.91 -2.10 3.36
N GLU A 152 -14.85 -2.98 3.70
CA GLU A 152 -14.73 -4.42 3.45
C GLU A 152 -14.53 -4.73 1.97
N LYS A 153 -15.36 -4.16 1.09
CA LYS A 153 -15.26 -4.32 -0.36
C LYS A 153 -13.93 -3.78 -0.90
N ARG A 154 -13.52 -2.58 -0.47
CA ARG A 154 -12.24 -1.97 -0.84
C ARG A 154 -11.04 -2.82 -0.42
N VAL A 155 -11.05 -3.34 0.80
CA VAL A 155 -9.98 -4.19 1.33
C VAL A 155 -9.97 -5.56 0.64
N LYS A 156 -11.15 -6.13 0.36
CA LYS A 156 -11.29 -7.37 -0.41
C LYS A 156 -10.64 -7.22 -1.78
N LEU A 157 -11.04 -6.20 -2.55
CA LEU A 157 -10.49 -5.91 -3.87
C LEU A 157 -8.97 -5.74 -3.85
N ALA A 158 -8.45 -4.94 -2.91
CA ALA A 158 -7.01 -4.73 -2.76
C ALA A 158 -6.26 -6.03 -2.42
N ARG A 159 -6.86 -6.90 -1.61
CA ARG A 159 -6.30 -8.20 -1.23
C ARG A 159 -6.27 -9.16 -2.43
N GLN A 160 -7.32 -9.21 -3.22
CA GLN A 160 -7.42 -10.05 -4.41
C GLN A 160 -6.32 -9.68 -5.42
N VAL A 161 -6.22 -8.39 -5.78
CA VAL A 161 -5.17 -7.89 -6.69
C VAL A 161 -3.77 -8.19 -6.15
N ARG A 162 -3.52 -7.93 -4.87
CA ARG A 162 -2.22 -8.19 -4.24
C ARG A 162 -1.92 -9.69 -4.14
N GLY A 163 -2.92 -10.50 -3.78
CA GLY A 163 -2.79 -11.96 -3.67
C GLY A 163 -2.43 -12.62 -4.99
N ALA A 164 -3.04 -12.18 -6.08
CA ALA A 164 -2.76 -12.68 -7.42
C ALA A 164 -1.31 -12.40 -7.88
N MET A 165 -0.68 -11.33 -7.37
CA MET A 165 0.71 -10.99 -7.69
C MET A 165 1.75 -11.76 -6.86
N VAL A 166 1.35 -12.47 -5.80
CA VAL A 166 2.30 -13.21 -4.93
C VAL A 166 2.96 -14.36 -5.69
N TYR A 167 2.17 -15.17 -6.40
CA TYR A 167 2.68 -16.33 -7.13
C TYR A 167 3.66 -15.93 -8.25
N PRO A 168 3.35 -15.01 -9.17
CA PRO A 168 4.31 -14.54 -10.17
C PRO A 168 5.58 -13.94 -9.55
N SER A 169 5.44 -13.18 -8.48
CA SER A 169 6.61 -12.58 -7.79
C SER A 169 7.51 -13.64 -7.16
N ALA A 170 6.93 -14.69 -6.57
CA ALA A 170 7.71 -15.80 -6.00
C ALA A 170 8.47 -16.58 -7.08
N ILE A 171 7.81 -16.91 -8.19
CA ILE A 171 8.46 -17.60 -9.32
C ILE A 171 9.60 -16.74 -9.88
N PHE A 172 9.36 -15.44 -10.10
CA PHE A 172 10.38 -14.52 -10.61
C PHE A 172 11.59 -14.43 -9.68
N PHE A 173 11.34 -14.38 -8.37
CA PHE A 173 12.42 -14.40 -7.37
C PHE A 173 13.26 -15.68 -7.43
N VAL A 174 12.60 -16.85 -7.49
CA VAL A 174 13.30 -18.15 -7.61
C VAL A 174 14.07 -18.22 -8.92
N ALA A 175 13.50 -17.73 -10.01
CA ALA A 175 14.19 -17.69 -11.31
C ALA A 175 15.47 -16.85 -11.26
N ILE A 176 15.40 -15.64 -10.69
CA ILE A 176 16.58 -14.80 -10.50
C ILE A 176 17.61 -15.52 -9.64
N LEU A 177 17.18 -16.17 -8.55
CA LEU A 177 18.07 -16.91 -7.66
C LEU A 177 18.81 -18.02 -8.42
N VAL A 178 18.08 -18.82 -9.23
CA VAL A 178 18.67 -19.89 -10.06
C VAL A 178 19.68 -19.32 -11.04
N VAL A 179 19.34 -18.24 -11.76
CA VAL A 179 20.26 -17.60 -12.71
C VAL A 179 21.51 -17.08 -12.01
N VAL A 180 21.37 -16.45 -10.86
CA VAL A 180 22.52 -15.96 -10.04
C VAL A 180 23.41 -17.14 -9.61
N VAL A 181 22.82 -18.23 -9.13
CA VAL A 181 23.59 -19.44 -8.73
C VAL A 181 24.33 -20.04 -9.95
N MET A 182 23.67 -20.12 -11.10
CA MET A 182 24.31 -20.61 -12.33
C MET A 182 25.49 -19.73 -12.76
N LEU A 183 25.30 -18.40 -12.79
CA LEU A 183 26.35 -17.45 -13.18
C LEU A 183 27.50 -17.37 -12.15
N ALA A 184 27.21 -17.49 -10.85
CA ALA A 184 28.21 -17.28 -9.80
C ALA A 184 29.02 -18.52 -9.43
N TRP A 185 28.45 -19.72 -9.58
CA TRP A 185 29.11 -20.97 -9.15
C TRP A 185 29.20 -21.99 -10.26
N VAL A 186 28.11 -22.29 -10.97
CA VAL A 186 28.09 -23.40 -11.90
C VAL A 186 28.95 -23.11 -13.13
N ILE A 187 28.76 -21.97 -13.78
CA ILE A 187 29.50 -21.61 -14.99
C ILE A 187 31.01 -21.47 -14.72
N PRO A 188 31.48 -20.80 -13.64
CA PRO A 188 32.90 -20.75 -13.31
C PRO A 188 33.55 -22.14 -13.11
N SER A 189 32.89 -23.06 -12.39
CA SER A 189 33.38 -24.42 -12.18
C SER A 189 33.51 -25.18 -13.48
N PHE A 190 32.57 -25.01 -14.43
CA PHE A 190 32.67 -25.60 -15.76
C PHE A 190 33.78 -24.96 -16.61
N LYS A 191 33.99 -23.65 -16.50
CA LYS A 191 35.10 -22.98 -17.19
C LYS A 191 36.44 -23.56 -16.76
N GLU A 192 36.70 -23.74 -15.45
CA GLU A 192 37.91 -24.35 -14.93
C GLU A 192 38.13 -25.75 -15.52
N MET A 193 37.08 -26.57 -15.52
CA MET A 193 37.13 -27.91 -16.11
C MET A 193 37.48 -27.88 -17.61
N PHE A 194 36.91 -26.97 -18.39
CA PHE A 194 37.17 -26.87 -19.83
C PHE A 194 38.59 -26.36 -20.15
N THR A 195 39.15 -25.44 -19.32
CA THR A 195 40.53 -24.95 -19.48
C THR A 195 41.57 -26.07 -19.25
N GLU A 196 41.28 -27.01 -18.34
CA GLU A 196 42.13 -28.18 -18.08
C GLU A 196 42.12 -29.20 -19.24
N PHE A 197 40.98 -29.34 -19.95
CA PHE A 197 40.85 -30.39 -21.00
C PHE A 197 41.12 -29.93 -22.44
N GLY A 198 41.23 -28.66 -22.77
CA GLY A 198 41.37 -28.28 -24.17
C GLY A 198 41.66 -26.82 -24.52
N GLY A 199 41.84 -25.97 -23.51
CA GLY A 199 42.05 -24.52 -23.70
C GLY A 199 40.82 -23.74 -24.14
N GLU A 200 40.88 -22.41 -23.96
CA GLU A 200 39.74 -21.49 -24.26
C GLU A 200 39.47 -21.32 -25.77
N GLU A 201 40.47 -21.55 -26.63
CA GLU A 201 40.40 -21.27 -28.08
C GLU A 201 39.50 -22.25 -28.89
N GLY A 202 39.02 -23.32 -28.25
CA GLY A 202 38.18 -24.34 -28.90
C GLY A 202 36.72 -24.34 -28.49
N LEU A 203 36.27 -23.42 -27.63
CA LEU A 203 34.93 -23.42 -27.11
C LEU A 203 33.90 -22.89 -28.12
N PRO A 204 32.70 -23.50 -28.22
CA PRO A 204 31.60 -22.99 -29.05
C PRO A 204 31.21 -21.56 -28.68
N ALA A 205 30.78 -20.76 -29.66
CA ALA A 205 30.42 -19.34 -29.48
C ALA A 205 29.36 -19.11 -28.38
N LEU A 206 28.38 -20.03 -28.26
CA LEU A 206 27.34 -19.92 -27.21
C LEU A 206 27.95 -20.09 -25.82
N THR A 207 28.90 -21.03 -25.65
CA THR A 207 29.58 -21.24 -24.37
C THR A 207 30.45 -20.03 -23.99
N GLN A 208 31.18 -19.46 -24.96
CA GLN A 208 31.98 -18.26 -24.76
C GLN A 208 31.09 -17.07 -24.32
N LEU A 209 29.88 -16.89 -24.92
CA LEU A 209 28.93 -15.85 -24.54
C LEU A 209 28.45 -16.03 -23.11
N VAL A 210 28.13 -17.25 -22.69
CA VAL A 210 27.64 -17.52 -21.32
C VAL A 210 28.78 -17.37 -20.30
N ILE A 211 30.00 -17.76 -20.61
CA ILE A 211 31.18 -17.53 -19.74
C ILE A 211 31.45 -16.03 -19.60
N SER A 212 31.49 -15.29 -20.70
CA SER A 212 31.71 -13.84 -20.65
C SER A 212 30.61 -13.10 -19.89
N ALA A 213 29.35 -13.56 -19.99
CA ALA A 213 28.25 -13.05 -19.18
C ALA A 213 28.45 -13.34 -17.68
N SER A 214 28.93 -14.52 -17.31
CA SER A 214 29.26 -14.91 -15.93
C SER A 214 30.38 -14.04 -15.35
N GLU A 215 31.48 -13.90 -16.11
CA GLU A 215 32.61 -13.04 -15.68
C GLU A 215 32.23 -11.58 -15.58
N GLY A 216 31.47 -11.09 -16.56
CA GLY A 216 30.91 -9.73 -16.50
C GLY A 216 29.99 -9.52 -15.29
N PHE A 217 29.19 -10.53 -14.93
CA PHE A 217 28.34 -10.51 -13.74
C PHE A 217 29.19 -10.45 -12.46
N LEU A 218 30.15 -11.35 -12.29
CA LEU A 218 31.00 -11.43 -11.09
C LEU A 218 31.94 -10.23 -10.97
N GLY A 219 32.56 -9.80 -12.06
CA GLY A 219 33.48 -8.66 -12.08
C GLY A 219 32.77 -7.32 -11.81
N ASN A 220 31.51 -7.22 -12.16
CA ASN A 220 30.75 -5.99 -12.04
C ASN A 220 29.60 -6.06 -11.01
N ILE A 221 29.58 -7.03 -10.11
CA ILE A 221 28.47 -7.26 -9.18
C ILE A 221 28.15 -6.00 -8.34
N VAL A 222 29.17 -5.27 -7.90
CA VAL A 222 29.00 -4.02 -7.15
C VAL A 222 28.34 -2.95 -8.01
N TRP A 223 28.76 -2.81 -9.27
CA TRP A 223 28.18 -1.87 -10.22
C TRP A 223 26.76 -2.24 -10.62
N ILE A 224 26.46 -3.55 -10.71
CA ILE A 224 25.09 -4.06 -10.96
C ILE A 224 24.17 -3.72 -9.80
N ILE A 225 24.61 -3.92 -8.55
CA ILE A 225 23.84 -3.56 -7.35
C ILE A 225 23.64 -2.04 -7.26
N LEU A 226 24.69 -1.26 -7.49
CA LEU A 226 24.59 0.20 -7.51
C LEU A 226 23.70 0.70 -8.63
N GLY A 227 23.79 0.12 -9.82
CA GLY A 227 22.93 0.41 -10.96
C GLY A 227 21.47 0.08 -10.69
N ALA A 228 21.19 -1.09 -10.09
CA ALA A 228 19.83 -1.46 -9.66
C ALA A 228 19.29 -0.49 -8.59
N ALA A 229 20.10 -0.12 -7.60
CA ALA A 229 19.73 0.87 -6.59
C ALA A 229 19.48 2.26 -7.20
N ALA A 230 20.34 2.70 -8.12
CA ALA A 230 20.17 3.96 -8.84
C ALA A 230 18.91 3.95 -9.73
N LEU A 231 18.59 2.82 -10.37
CA LEU A 231 17.38 2.65 -11.18
C LEU A 231 16.13 2.75 -10.30
N VAL A 232 16.10 2.06 -9.16
CA VAL A 232 14.98 2.14 -8.19
C VAL A 232 14.85 3.57 -7.65
N PHE A 233 15.96 4.21 -7.33
CA PHE A 233 15.97 5.60 -6.85
C PHE A 233 15.46 6.56 -7.93
N SER A 234 15.96 6.46 -9.16
CA SER A 234 15.54 7.25 -10.31
C SER A 234 14.06 7.06 -10.61
N PHE A 235 13.60 5.78 -10.63
CA PHE A 235 12.18 5.47 -10.82
C PHE A 235 11.30 6.10 -9.75
N THR A 236 11.67 5.96 -8.47
CA THR A 236 10.90 6.55 -7.36
C THR A 236 10.94 8.08 -7.39
N TRP A 237 12.06 8.67 -7.80
CA TRP A 237 12.19 10.11 -7.94
C TRP A 237 11.32 10.65 -9.07
N VAL A 238 11.38 10.04 -10.26
CA VAL A 238 10.54 10.40 -11.42
C VAL A 238 9.05 10.19 -11.11
N TYR A 239 8.70 9.08 -10.43
CA TYR A 239 7.32 8.79 -10.04
C TYR A 239 6.74 9.81 -9.04
N ARG A 240 7.59 10.45 -8.22
CA ARG A 240 7.16 11.52 -7.30
C ARG A 240 6.90 12.86 -8.02
N GLN A 241 7.46 13.05 -9.20
CA GLN A 241 7.21 14.24 -10.01
C GLN A 241 5.81 14.16 -10.66
N PRO A 242 5.04 15.27 -10.72
CA PRO A 242 3.69 15.26 -11.30
C PRO A 242 3.68 14.79 -12.75
N VAL A 243 4.68 15.20 -13.55
CA VAL A 243 4.83 14.81 -14.94
C VAL A 243 5.12 13.32 -15.09
N GLY A 244 6.04 12.78 -14.26
CA GLY A 244 6.37 11.36 -14.26
C GLY A 244 5.18 10.51 -13.84
N LYS A 245 4.49 10.92 -12.77
CA LYS A 245 3.27 10.23 -12.31
C LYS A 245 2.20 10.18 -13.41
N HIS A 246 1.98 11.29 -14.12
CA HIS A 246 1.03 11.33 -15.24
C HIS A 246 1.43 10.39 -16.38
N PHE A 247 2.71 10.39 -16.75
CA PHE A 247 3.25 9.51 -17.78
C PHE A 247 3.04 8.03 -17.44
N PHE A 248 3.45 7.58 -16.24
CA PHE A 248 3.29 6.19 -15.82
C PHE A 248 1.83 5.78 -15.71
N HIS A 249 0.96 6.63 -15.17
CA HIS A 249 -0.46 6.33 -15.04
C HIS A 249 -1.15 6.23 -16.41
N ARG A 250 -0.76 7.07 -17.37
CA ARG A 250 -1.25 6.99 -18.75
C ARG A 250 -0.73 5.74 -19.46
N ALA A 251 0.57 5.46 -19.33
CA ALA A 251 1.19 4.26 -19.91
C ALA A 251 0.50 2.98 -19.40
N LEU A 252 0.24 2.87 -18.09
CA LEU A 252 -0.48 1.74 -17.51
C LEU A 252 -1.88 1.54 -18.09
N LEU A 253 -2.61 2.62 -18.41
CA LEU A 253 -3.95 2.53 -19.00
C LEU A 253 -3.93 2.13 -20.49
N VAL A 254 -2.82 2.37 -21.20
CA VAL A 254 -2.68 2.07 -22.64
C VAL A 254 -2.04 0.69 -22.85
N MET A 255 -1.35 0.12 -21.86
CA MET A 255 -0.73 -1.20 -21.97
C MET A 255 -1.77 -2.28 -22.32
N PRO A 256 -1.49 -3.18 -23.31
CA PRO A 256 -2.49 -4.10 -23.84
C PRO A 256 -3.02 -5.09 -22.80
N ILE A 257 -2.21 -5.52 -21.82
CA ILE A 257 -2.61 -6.50 -20.81
C ILE A 257 -3.07 -5.80 -19.52
N MET A 258 -2.31 -4.80 -19.05
CA MET A 258 -2.59 -4.08 -17.80
C MET A 258 -3.68 -3.01 -17.95
N GLY A 259 -3.81 -2.40 -19.12
CA GLY A 259 -4.74 -1.29 -19.35
C GLY A 259 -6.20 -1.65 -19.05
N PRO A 260 -6.74 -2.76 -19.60
CA PRO A 260 -8.10 -3.22 -19.29
C PRO A 260 -8.32 -3.46 -17.79
N VAL A 261 -7.36 -4.09 -17.09
CA VAL A 261 -7.45 -4.37 -15.65
C VAL A 261 -7.49 -3.06 -14.85
N MET A 262 -6.55 -2.13 -15.14
CA MET A 262 -6.49 -0.84 -14.46
C MET A 262 -7.74 0.02 -14.70
N ARG A 263 -8.31 -0.05 -15.92
CA ARG A 263 -9.56 0.64 -16.24
C ARG A 263 -10.73 0.07 -15.44
N LYS A 264 -10.87 -1.26 -15.37
CA LYS A 264 -11.90 -1.94 -14.57
C LYS A 264 -11.78 -1.58 -13.09
N ILE A 265 -10.58 -1.62 -12.51
CA ILE A 265 -10.32 -1.20 -11.13
C ILE A 265 -10.71 0.25 -10.89
N SER A 266 -10.39 1.15 -11.82
CA SER A 266 -10.72 2.58 -11.69
C SER A 266 -12.23 2.81 -11.75
N VAL A 267 -12.93 2.11 -12.64
CA VAL A 267 -14.41 2.17 -12.74
C VAL A 267 -15.05 1.64 -11.46
N ALA A 268 -14.64 0.46 -10.97
CA ALA A 268 -15.17 -0.13 -9.74
C ALA A 268 -15.00 0.81 -8.54
N ARG A 269 -13.81 1.41 -8.39
CA ARG A 269 -13.54 2.40 -7.33
C ARG A 269 -14.38 3.65 -7.46
N PHE A 270 -14.44 4.22 -8.66
CA PHE A 270 -15.24 5.42 -8.94
C PHE A 270 -16.70 5.20 -8.59
N THR A 271 -17.30 4.15 -9.15
CA THR A 271 -18.74 3.89 -9.00
C THR A 271 -19.10 3.46 -7.57
N ARG A 272 -18.27 2.63 -6.92
CA ARG A 272 -18.46 2.25 -5.51
C ARG A 272 -18.39 3.45 -4.59
N THR A 273 -17.36 4.31 -4.75
CA THR A 273 -17.19 5.47 -3.90
C THR A 273 -18.31 6.49 -4.08
N LEU A 274 -18.63 6.80 -5.35
CA LEU A 274 -19.69 7.76 -5.67
C LEU A 274 -21.06 7.23 -5.24
N GLY A 275 -21.36 5.96 -5.55
CA GLY A 275 -22.61 5.33 -5.15
C GLY A 275 -22.81 5.33 -3.64
N THR A 276 -21.76 5.04 -2.86
CA THR A 276 -21.82 5.07 -1.40
C THR A 276 -22.11 6.46 -0.85
N LEU A 277 -21.45 7.51 -1.39
CA LEU A 277 -21.66 8.90 -0.97
C LEU A 277 -23.06 9.39 -1.31
N LEU A 278 -23.53 9.15 -2.55
CA LEU A 278 -24.87 9.56 -2.97
C LEU A 278 -25.96 8.82 -2.19
N SER A 279 -25.80 7.52 -1.96
CA SER A 279 -26.73 6.77 -1.10
C SER A 279 -26.75 7.29 0.34
N ALA A 280 -25.68 7.94 0.80
CA ALA A 280 -25.62 8.58 2.11
C ALA A 280 -26.19 10.02 2.12
N GLY A 281 -26.69 10.50 0.96
CA GLY A 281 -27.25 11.86 0.83
C GLY A 281 -26.21 12.97 0.67
N VAL A 282 -24.94 12.64 0.44
CA VAL A 282 -23.90 13.64 0.19
C VAL A 282 -24.15 14.30 -1.17
N PRO A 283 -24.13 15.64 -1.30
CA PRO A 283 -24.32 16.33 -2.56
C PRO A 283 -23.32 15.84 -3.64
N ILE A 284 -23.80 15.77 -4.89
CA ILE A 284 -23.04 15.18 -6.01
C ILE A 284 -21.69 15.86 -6.25
N LEU A 285 -21.61 17.18 -6.15
CA LEU A 285 -20.37 17.94 -6.35
C LEU A 285 -19.34 17.64 -5.25
N ASP A 286 -19.78 17.60 -4.00
CA ASP A 286 -18.93 17.24 -2.86
C ASP A 286 -18.48 15.79 -2.97
N SER A 287 -19.37 14.89 -3.40
CA SER A 287 -19.06 13.49 -3.67
C SER A 287 -17.97 13.34 -4.74
N LEU A 288 -18.06 14.09 -5.84
CA LEU A 288 -17.06 14.06 -6.91
C LEU A 288 -15.68 14.59 -6.44
N ASP A 289 -15.66 15.59 -5.55
CA ASP A 289 -14.42 16.10 -4.96
C ASP A 289 -13.71 15.07 -4.09
N VAL A 290 -14.44 14.22 -3.37
CA VAL A 290 -13.89 13.08 -2.62
C VAL A 290 -13.45 11.96 -3.55
N VAL A 291 -14.29 11.63 -4.54
CA VAL A 291 -14.06 10.51 -5.47
C VAL A 291 -12.81 10.72 -6.33
N LYS A 292 -12.56 11.95 -6.82
CA LYS A 292 -11.35 12.23 -7.60
C LYS A 292 -10.07 11.92 -6.83
N LYS A 293 -10.00 12.25 -5.53
CA LYS A 293 -8.83 11.98 -4.68
C LYS A 293 -8.64 10.48 -4.43
N SER A 294 -9.72 9.70 -4.45
CA SER A 294 -9.70 8.25 -4.26
C SER A 294 -9.52 7.44 -5.53
N ALA A 295 -9.58 8.06 -6.72
CA ALA A 295 -9.50 7.41 -8.03
C ALA A 295 -8.22 6.59 -8.25
N GLY A 296 -7.11 6.99 -7.62
CA GLY A 296 -5.83 6.27 -7.66
C GLY A 296 -5.08 6.35 -9.00
N ASN A 297 -5.63 7.03 -9.99
CA ASN A 297 -5.00 7.28 -11.30
C ASN A 297 -5.24 8.74 -11.71
N VAL A 298 -4.17 9.47 -12.03
CA VAL A 298 -4.23 10.90 -12.34
C VAL A 298 -5.06 11.20 -13.60
N VAL A 299 -5.10 10.29 -14.57
CA VAL A 299 -5.92 10.46 -15.78
C VAL A 299 -7.40 10.36 -15.43
N VAL A 300 -7.76 9.40 -14.58
CA VAL A 300 -9.13 9.24 -14.08
C VAL A 300 -9.52 10.42 -13.17
N GLU A 301 -8.61 10.87 -12.32
CA GLU A 301 -8.78 12.07 -11.47
C GLU A 301 -9.10 13.31 -12.31
N ALA A 302 -8.34 13.53 -13.40
CA ALA A 302 -8.57 14.64 -14.34
C ALA A 302 -9.94 14.53 -15.02
N ALA A 303 -10.34 13.32 -15.47
CA ALA A 303 -11.63 13.08 -16.08
C ALA A 303 -12.80 13.38 -15.11
N ILE A 304 -12.68 12.98 -13.85
CA ILE A 304 -13.68 13.27 -12.81
C ILE A 304 -13.73 14.78 -12.51
N GLN A 305 -12.58 15.45 -12.45
CA GLN A 305 -12.53 16.90 -12.25
C GLN A 305 -13.20 17.66 -13.38
N GLU A 306 -12.96 17.28 -14.64
CA GLU A 306 -13.61 17.85 -15.80
C GLU A 306 -15.13 17.65 -15.75
N THR A 307 -15.56 16.44 -15.42
CA THR A 307 -16.99 16.11 -15.24
C THR A 307 -17.60 16.97 -14.12
N SER A 308 -16.93 17.13 -12.99
CA SER A 308 -17.38 18.00 -11.88
C SER A 308 -17.56 19.44 -12.32
N ASN A 309 -16.63 19.98 -13.14
CA ASN A 309 -16.73 21.33 -13.68
C ASN A 309 -17.96 21.48 -14.61
N LYS A 310 -18.20 20.50 -15.47
CA LYS A 310 -19.36 20.51 -16.40
C LYS A 310 -20.70 20.40 -15.69
N ILE A 311 -20.76 19.62 -14.59
CA ILE A 311 -21.96 19.56 -13.75
C ILE A 311 -22.22 20.92 -13.08
N ARG A 312 -21.18 21.66 -12.65
CA ARG A 312 -21.34 23.02 -12.13
C ARG A 312 -21.88 24.00 -13.17
N GLU A 313 -21.63 23.76 -14.46
CA GLU A 313 -22.17 24.49 -15.60
C GLU A 313 -23.62 24.08 -15.92
N GLY A 314 -24.20 23.11 -15.19
CA GLY A 314 -25.57 22.61 -15.39
C GLY A 314 -25.70 21.46 -16.39
N ARG A 315 -24.59 20.85 -16.86
CA ARG A 315 -24.62 19.66 -17.72
C ARG A 315 -24.93 18.40 -16.89
N THR A 316 -25.44 17.38 -17.55
CA THR A 316 -25.60 16.04 -16.98
C THR A 316 -24.23 15.40 -16.71
N MET A 317 -24.17 14.35 -15.87
CA MET A 317 -22.92 13.63 -15.57
C MET A 317 -22.51 12.72 -16.74
N ALA A 318 -23.45 12.08 -17.40
CA ALA A 318 -23.17 11.08 -18.43
C ALA A 318 -22.40 11.66 -19.62
N GLU A 319 -22.79 12.85 -20.07
CA GLU A 319 -22.22 13.49 -21.27
C GLU A 319 -20.71 13.80 -21.12
N PRO A 320 -20.24 14.51 -20.09
CA PRO A 320 -18.81 14.74 -19.88
C PRO A 320 -18.00 13.47 -19.65
N LEU A 321 -18.54 12.47 -18.94
CA LEU A 321 -17.87 11.19 -18.75
C LEU A 321 -17.60 10.48 -20.08
N MET A 322 -18.53 10.56 -21.02
CA MET A 322 -18.36 9.99 -22.36
C MET A 322 -17.24 10.71 -23.15
N GLU A 323 -17.18 12.03 -23.06
CA GLU A 323 -16.15 12.84 -23.73
C GLU A 323 -14.73 12.47 -23.30
N THR A 324 -14.51 12.05 -22.04
CA THR A 324 -13.20 11.70 -21.50
C THR A 324 -12.60 10.41 -22.06
N ASN A 325 -13.41 9.52 -22.67
CA ASN A 325 -13.00 8.19 -23.15
C ASN A 325 -12.29 7.29 -22.10
N VAL A 326 -12.39 7.63 -20.84
CA VAL A 326 -11.82 6.85 -19.71
C VAL A 326 -12.77 5.75 -19.29
N PHE A 327 -14.07 6.05 -19.29
CA PHE A 327 -15.13 5.16 -18.84
C PHE A 327 -15.75 4.37 -20.01
N PRO A 328 -16.00 3.05 -19.82
CA PRO A 328 -16.67 2.24 -20.83
C PRO A 328 -18.07 2.76 -21.16
N PRO A 329 -18.55 2.61 -22.42
CA PRO A 329 -19.85 3.12 -22.84
C PRO A 329 -21.02 2.62 -21.98
N MET A 330 -21.00 1.36 -21.55
CA MET A 330 -22.02 0.77 -20.68
C MET A 330 -22.13 1.53 -19.35
N VAL A 331 -21.00 1.92 -18.75
CA VAL A 331 -20.97 2.69 -17.49
C VAL A 331 -21.65 4.03 -17.67
N VAL A 332 -21.28 4.75 -18.73
CA VAL A 332 -21.85 6.06 -19.06
C VAL A 332 -23.36 5.96 -19.31
N GLN A 333 -23.78 4.94 -20.05
CA GLN A 333 -25.20 4.71 -20.34
C GLN A 333 -26.00 4.44 -19.05
N MET A 334 -25.49 3.57 -18.16
CA MET A 334 -26.16 3.27 -16.88
C MET A 334 -26.21 4.50 -15.96
N ILE A 335 -25.16 5.32 -15.94
CA ILE A 335 -25.15 6.60 -15.22
C ILE A 335 -26.22 7.53 -15.79
N GLY A 336 -26.34 7.65 -17.12
CA GLY A 336 -27.36 8.47 -17.77
C GLY A 336 -28.78 8.01 -17.43
N VAL A 337 -29.05 6.71 -17.42
CA VAL A 337 -30.32 6.15 -16.98
C VAL A 337 -30.59 6.47 -15.50
N GLY A 338 -29.59 6.29 -14.64
CA GLY A 338 -29.71 6.61 -13.21
C GLY A 338 -30.00 8.10 -12.97
N GLU A 339 -29.40 8.98 -13.76
CA GLU A 339 -29.59 10.43 -13.71
C GLU A 339 -31.02 10.83 -14.14
N GLN A 340 -31.51 10.24 -15.25
CA GLN A 340 -32.86 10.49 -15.75
C GLN A 340 -33.97 9.96 -14.83
N THR A 341 -33.73 8.82 -14.19
CA THR A 341 -34.70 8.17 -13.29
C THR A 341 -34.64 8.62 -11.85
N GLY A 342 -33.60 9.41 -11.48
CA GLY A 342 -33.35 9.80 -10.10
C GLY A 342 -32.78 8.67 -9.22
N ALA A 343 -32.39 7.53 -9.81
CA ALA A 343 -31.87 6.33 -9.12
C ALA A 343 -30.36 6.16 -9.36
N LEU A 344 -29.62 7.28 -9.39
CA LEU A 344 -28.19 7.30 -9.72
C LEU A 344 -27.36 6.47 -8.74
N ASP A 345 -27.64 6.55 -7.46
CA ASP A 345 -26.97 5.79 -6.40
C ASP A 345 -27.12 4.27 -6.60
N THR A 346 -28.33 3.84 -6.93
CA THR A 346 -28.64 2.43 -7.21
C THR A 346 -27.90 1.93 -8.45
N MET A 347 -27.90 2.71 -9.54
CA MET A 347 -27.17 2.37 -10.76
C MET A 347 -25.67 2.28 -10.52
N LEU A 348 -25.07 3.25 -9.82
CA LEU A 348 -23.67 3.25 -9.48
C LEU A 348 -23.26 2.03 -8.64
N ASN A 349 -24.07 1.64 -7.67
CA ASN A 349 -23.81 0.44 -6.87
C ASN A 349 -23.89 -0.84 -7.73
N LYS A 350 -24.83 -0.94 -8.67
CA LYS A 350 -24.90 -2.07 -9.62
C LYS A 350 -23.71 -2.13 -10.56
N ILE A 351 -23.27 -0.98 -11.07
CA ILE A 351 -22.05 -0.90 -11.89
C ILE A 351 -20.84 -1.33 -11.04
N ALA A 352 -20.74 -0.89 -9.80
CA ALA A 352 -19.65 -1.24 -8.91
C ALA A 352 -19.58 -2.75 -8.65
N ASP A 353 -20.71 -3.40 -8.33
CA ASP A 353 -20.78 -4.85 -8.13
C ASP A 353 -20.30 -5.59 -9.40
N PHE A 354 -20.82 -5.22 -10.57
CA PHE A 354 -20.42 -5.82 -11.84
C PHE A 354 -18.91 -5.65 -12.12
N TYR A 355 -18.36 -4.44 -11.92
CA TYR A 355 -16.96 -4.20 -12.19
C TYR A 355 -16.02 -4.78 -11.13
N GLU A 356 -16.46 -4.98 -9.88
CA GLU A 356 -15.72 -5.74 -8.87
C GLU A 356 -15.54 -7.19 -9.33
N ASP A 357 -16.59 -7.84 -9.82
CA ASP A 357 -16.53 -9.20 -10.36
C ASP A 357 -15.66 -9.26 -11.63
N GLU A 358 -15.80 -8.27 -12.53
CA GLU A 358 -14.99 -8.15 -13.73
C GLU A 358 -13.48 -7.94 -13.44
N VAL A 359 -13.14 -7.27 -12.34
CA VAL A 359 -11.75 -7.16 -11.88
C VAL A 359 -11.22 -8.52 -11.42
N ASP A 360 -12.02 -9.29 -10.69
CA ASP A 360 -11.64 -10.64 -10.26
C ASP A 360 -11.33 -11.54 -11.44
N VAL A 361 -12.18 -11.55 -12.46
CA VAL A 361 -11.96 -12.31 -13.70
C VAL A 361 -10.71 -11.81 -14.44
N ALA A 362 -10.53 -10.50 -14.56
CA ALA A 362 -9.41 -9.92 -15.28
C ALA A 362 -8.07 -10.19 -14.57
N VAL A 363 -8.05 -10.15 -13.23
CA VAL A 363 -6.86 -10.47 -12.42
C VAL A 363 -6.52 -11.95 -12.51
N ALA A 364 -7.51 -12.85 -12.50
CA ALA A 364 -7.31 -14.29 -12.71
C ALA A 364 -6.76 -14.57 -14.11
N ALA A 365 -7.31 -13.97 -15.15
CA ALA A 365 -6.83 -14.08 -16.52
C ALA A 365 -5.40 -13.58 -16.67
N LEU A 366 -5.05 -12.45 -16.04
CA LEU A 366 -3.67 -11.93 -16.02
C LEU A 366 -2.70 -12.96 -15.43
N THR A 367 -3.06 -13.55 -14.30
CA THR A 367 -2.20 -14.54 -13.61
C THR A 367 -1.99 -15.77 -14.49
N SER A 368 -3.06 -16.26 -15.13
CA SER A 368 -2.99 -17.42 -16.05
C SER A 368 -2.14 -17.13 -17.30
N LEU A 369 -2.11 -15.90 -17.80
CA LEU A 369 -1.25 -15.50 -18.92
C LEU A 369 0.23 -15.36 -18.53
N LEU A 370 0.50 -14.97 -17.29
CA LEU A 370 1.88 -14.84 -16.81
C LEU A 370 2.56 -16.19 -16.66
N GLU A 371 1.86 -17.26 -16.37
CA GLU A 371 2.42 -18.59 -16.14
C GLU A 371 3.16 -19.15 -17.38
N PRO A 372 2.55 -19.27 -18.59
CA PRO A 372 3.25 -19.70 -19.79
C PRO A 372 4.42 -18.79 -20.17
N LEU A 373 4.25 -17.47 -20.00
CA LEU A 373 5.28 -16.49 -20.31
C LEU A 373 6.51 -16.69 -19.40
N MET A 374 6.28 -16.92 -18.11
CA MET A 374 7.35 -17.21 -17.15
C MET A 374 8.03 -18.55 -17.46
N MET A 375 7.28 -19.60 -17.82
CA MET A 375 7.85 -20.89 -18.20
C MET A 375 8.76 -20.76 -19.44
N VAL A 376 8.32 -20.05 -20.48
CA VAL A 376 9.13 -19.82 -21.68
C VAL A 376 10.38 -19.00 -21.35
N PHE A 377 10.24 -17.96 -20.54
CA PHE A 377 11.35 -17.09 -20.17
C PHE A 377 12.41 -17.83 -19.33
N ILE A 378 11.99 -18.50 -18.27
CA ILE A 378 12.88 -19.25 -17.37
C ILE A 378 13.47 -20.46 -18.10
N GLY A 379 12.64 -21.25 -18.78
CA GLY A 379 13.07 -22.39 -19.55
C GLY A 379 14.04 -22.00 -20.67
N GLY A 380 13.81 -20.87 -21.33
CA GLY A 380 14.72 -20.33 -22.34
C GLY A 380 16.09 -19.97 -21.78
N ILE A 381 16.13 -19.23 -20.62
CA ILE A 381 17.40 -18.87 -19.98
C ILE A 381 18.14 -20.12 -19.48
N VAL A 382 17.49 -20.95 -18.68
CA VAL A 382 18.11 -22.16 -18.12
C VAL A 382 18.49 -23.14 -19.21
N GLY A 383 17.63 -23.33 -20.20
CA GLY A 383 17.93 -24.19 -21.36
C GLY A 383 19.14 -23.71 -22.17
N THR A 384 19.23 -22.39 -22.40
CA THR A 384 20.38 -21.78 -23.08
C THR A 384 21.68 -22.03 -22.31
N ILE A 385 21.67 -21.82 -20.98
CA ILE A 385 22.84 -22.10 -20.13
C ILE A 385 23.22 -23.58 -20.18
N LEU A 386 22.27 -24.50 -20.05
CA LEU A 386 22.52 -25.93 -20.11
C LEU A 386 23.10 -26.33 -21.45
N ILE A 387 22.52 -25.88 -22.56
CA ILE A 387 23.04 -26.17 -23.93
C ILE A 387 24.46 -25.64 -24.04
N ALA A 388 24.74 -24.41 -23.61
CA ALA A 388 26.05 -23.80 -23.65
C ALA A 388 27.09 -24.59 -22.85
N MET A 389 26.71 -25.25 -21.76
CA MET A 389 27.59 -26.08 -20.94
C MET A 389 27.85 -27.49 -21.56
N TYR A 390 26.84 -28.08 -22.20
CA TYR A 390 27.01 -29.41 -22.82
C TYR A 390 27.68 -29.37 -24.19
N LEU A 391 27.57 -28.29 -24.96
CA LEU A 391 28.14 -28.13 -26.29
C LEU A 391 29.65 -28.43 -26.35
N PRO A 392 30.52 -27.96 -25.45
CA PRO A 392 31.95 -28.27 -25.44
C PRO A 392 32.23 -29.74 -25.22
N ILE A 393 31.45 -30.43 -24.36
CA ILE A 393 31.62 -31.88 -24.10
C ILE A 393 31.41 -32.66 -25.36
N PHE A 394 30.39 -32.34 -26.16
CA PHE A 394 30.17 -33.00 -27.46
C PHE A 394 31.25 -32.67 -28.50
N SER A 395 31.78 -31.44 -28.48
CA SER A 395 32.84 -31.03 -29.43
C SER A 395 34.18 -31.73 -29.14
N ILE A 396 34.51 -31.94 -27.86
CA ILE A 396 35.72 -32.70 -27.44
C ILE A 396 35.54 -34.17 -27.75
N ALA A 397 34.41 -34.79 -27.44
CA ALA A 397 34.13 -36.20 -27.76
C ALA A 397 34.16 -36.47 -29.26
N GLY A 398 33.72 -35.52 -30.10
CA GLY A 398 33.80 -35.62 -31.55
C GLY A 398 35.23 -35.55 -32.10
N LYS A 399 36.14 -34.81 -31.48
CA LYS A 399 37.57 -34.75 -31.87
C LYS A 399 38.34 -35.99 -31.47
N VAL A 400 38.06 -36.56 -30.28
CA VAL A 400 38.71 -37.81 -29.81
C VAL A 400 38.34 -39.03 -30.66
N ASN A 401 37.16 -39.06 -31.27
CA ASN A 401 36.74 -40.14 -32.18
C ASN A 401 37.22 -39.97 -33.64
N ALA A 402 37.87 -38.84 -33.96
CA ALA A 402 38.35 -38.54 -35.31
C ALA A 402 39.89 -38.74 -35.48
N GLU A 403 40.61 -39.04 -34.39
CA GLU A 403 41.96 -39.54 -34.34
C GLU A 403 41.96 -41.09 -34.19
#